data_ba22e00fbe58353804cab26f5eb10c23
#
_entry.id   ba22e00fbe58353804cab26f5eb10c23
#
_cell.length_a   1.000
_cell.length_b   1.000
_cell.length_c   1.000
_cell.angle_alpha   90.00
_cell.angle_beta   90.00
_cell.angle_gamma   90.00
#
_symmetry.space_group_name_H-M   'P 1'
#
loop_
_entity.id
_entity.type
_entity.pdbx_description
1 polymer ?
#
loop_
_entity_poly.entity_id
_entity_poly.type
_entity_poly.pdbx_seq_one_letter_code
_entity_poly.pdbx_strand_id
1 'polypeptide(L)'
;MPKIVRITTLFIPFLLFAQNVDMYLSLLHEGQTDGVKEYLPELISKYPNDPGVRYLQALMTSDGMKSLEMYSSLLEKYPKSKYAPEAAVKIGEYFYARGLYSQAGRQLCQIPRRYPSFSGIQRVVDLTVSSFLAIGEEDSVRYYVGIYQNMFPELDVEGYGATKGKASSAPMTQKPKTLEPKPYVVQIGAFGNLGNANRMKLQVSQIGYEVEISPVQTNGRKLHAVRVVRFKNKSEAERVGKVIKKKLGTDYRVLYRPKSYKK
;
A
#
# COMPACT_ATOMS: atom_id res chain seq x y z
N MET A 1 32.78 -37.61 48.65
CA MET A 1 32.54 -36.22 48.19
C MET A 1 32.43 -36.24 46.68
N PRO A 2 31.23 -36.03 46.08
CA PRO A 2 31.07 -36.00 44.63
C PRO A 2 31.50 -34.63 44.07
N LYS A 3 32.34 -34.68 43.06
CA LYS A 3 32.79 -33.46 42.31
C LYS A 3 31.65 -33.03 41.39
N ILE A 4 31.05 -31.85 41.65
CA ILE A 4 30.06 -31.20 40.79
C ILE A 4 30.80 -30.64 39.60
N VAL A 5 30.64 -31.26 38.43
CA VAL A 5 31.08 -30.70 37.14
C VAL A 5 30.09 -29.62 36.74
N ARG A 6 30.46 -28.35 36.88
CA ARG A 6 29.70 -27.23 36.33
C ARG A 6 29.89 -27.21 34.81
N ILE A 7 28.89 -27.66 34.08
CA ILE A 7 28.80 -27.44 32.62
C ILE A 7 28.44 -25.97 32.41
N THR A 8 29.44 -25.17 32.09
CA THR A 8 29.25 -23.79 31.65
C THR A 8 28.74 -23.85 30.21
N THR A 9 27.43 -23.73 30.04
CA THR A 9 26.83 -23.61 28.72
C THR A 9 27.30 -22.26 28.12
N LEU A 10 28.27 -22.35 27.21
CA LEU A 10 28.75 -21.20 26.44
C LEU A 10 27.59 -20.77 25.53
N PHE A 11 26.87 -19.72 25.93
CA PHE A 11 25.85 -19.08 25.11
C PHE A 11 26.62 -18.32 24.04
N ILE A 12 26.90 -18.96 22.89
CA ILE A 12 27.42 -18.27 21.72
C ILE A 12 26.24 -17.42 21.24
N PRO A 13 26.32 -16.06 21.32
CA PRO A 13 25.34 -15.23 20.69
C PRO A 13 25.39 -15.58 19.21
N PHE A 14 24.33 -16.14 18.69
CA PHE A 14 24.10 -16.28 17.27
C PHE A 14 24.08 -14.83 16.74
N LEU A 15 25.26 -14.32 16.37
CA LEU A 15 25.36 -13.10 15.60
C LEU A 15 24.51 -13.35 14.37
N LEU A 16 23.27 -12.85 14.42
CA LEU A 16 22.42 -12.66 13.26
C LEU A 16 23.27 -11.84 12.27
N PHE A 17 23.97 -12.52 11.37
CA PHE A 17 24.44 -11.92 10.16
C PHE A 17 23.19 -11.49 9.42
N ALA A 18 22.71 -10.29 9.78
CA ALA A 18 21.73 -9.59 8.98
C ALA A 18 22.34 -9.53 7.58
N GLN A 19 21.80 -10.32 6.67
CA GLN A 19 22.25 -10.33 5.29
C GLN A 19 22.29 -8.87 4.85
N ASN A 20 23.44 -8.41 4.37
CA ASN A 20 23.61 -6.99 4.07
C ASN A 20 22.92 -6.66 2.73
N VAL A 21 21.57 -6.72 2.76
CA VAL A 21 20.73 -6.37 1.61
C VAL A 21 21.02 -4.95 1.16
N ASP A 22 21.42 -4.07 2.07
CA ASP A 22 21.75 -2.67 1.74
C ASP A 22 22.93 -2.59 0.75
N MET A 23 23.89 -3.53 0.82
CA MET A 23 24.96 -3.62 -0.17
C MET A 23 24.39 -3.89 -1.57
N TYR A 24 23.47 -4.83 -1.71
CA TYR A 24 22.83 -5.13 -3.01
C TYR A 24 21.96 -3.97 -3.50
N LEU A 25 21.31 -3.23 -2.60
CA LEU A 25 20.58 -2.02 -2.96
C LEU A 25 21.52 -0.92 -3.45
N SER A 26 22.71 -0.77 -2.84
CA SER A 26 23.72 0.18 -3.33
C SER A 26 24.20 -0.19 -4.73
N LEU A 27 24.48 -1.48 -4.98
CA LEU A 27 24.85 -1.95 -6.31
C LEU A 27 23.78 -1.63 -7.37
N LEU A 28 22.50 -1.78 -7.01
CA LEU A 28 21.41 -1.41 -7.91
C LEU A 28 21.34 0.11 -8.17
N HIS A 29 21.60 0.94 -7.18
CA HIS A 29 21.69 2.39 -7.36
C HIS A 29 22.86 2.80 -8.26
N GLU A 30 23.94 2.03 -8.25
CA GLU A 30 25.10 2.22 -9.13
C GLU A 30 24.89 1.62 -10.53
N GLY A 31 23.70 1.01 -10.79
CA GLY A 31 23.39 0.37 -12.07
C GLY A 31 23.98 -1.02 -12.26
N GLN A 32 24.60 -1.60 -11.24
CA GLN A 32 25.23 -2.93 -11.27
C GLN A 32 24.19 -4.05 -11.09
N THR A 33 23.24 -4.14 -11.99
CA THR A 33 22.10 -5.07 -11.87
C THR A 33 22.49 -6.53 -12.03
N ASP A 34 23.53 -6.82 -12.83
CA ASP A 34 23.90 -8.20 -13.17
C ASP A 34 24.52 -8.92 -11.98
N GLY A 35 25.35 -8.24 -11.19
CA GLY A 35 25.86 -8.80 -9.95
C GLY A 35 24.77 -9.16 -8.96
N VAL A 36 23.71 -8.33 -8.85
CA VAL A 36 22.57 -8.65 -7.98
C VAL A 36 21.76 -9.82 -8.50
N LYS A 37 21.55 -9.93 -9.83
CA LYS A 37 20.84 -11.06 -10.44
C LYS A 37 21.52 -12.39 -10.16
N GLU A 38 22.84 -12.43 -10.19
CA GLU A 38 23.62 -13.65 -9.97
C GLU A 38 23.42 -14.20 -8.54
N TYR A 39 23.46 -13.33 -7.53
CA TYR A 39 23.36 -13.75 -6.12
C TYR A 39 21.93 -13.89 -5.60
N LEU A 40 20.95 -13.27 -6.26
CA LEU A 40 19.57 -13.25 -5.79
C LEU A 40 18.94 -14.64 -5.58
N PRO A 41 19.12 -15.65 -6.45
CA PRO A 41 18.59 -16.99 -6.24
C PRO A 41 19.10 -17.65 -4.96
N GLU A 42 20.39 -17.49 -4.65
CA GLU A 42 20.99 -18.02 -3.42
C GLU A 42 20.39 -17.33 -2.20
N LEU A 43 20.25 -15.99 -2.23
CA LEU A 43 19.65 -15.21 -1.14
C LEU A 43 18.22 -15.66 -0.87
N ILE A 44 17.41 -15.85 -1.91
CA ILE A 44 16.02 -16.31 -1.77
C ILE A 44 15.96 -17.70 -1.16
N SER A 45 16.84 -18.60 -1.58
CA SER A 45 16.90 -19.98 -1.05
C SER A 45 17.30 -20.01 0.40
N LYS A 46 18.30 -19.20 0.78
CA LYS A 46 18.90 -19.20 2.12
C LYS A 46 18.08 -18.39 3.13
N TYR A 47 17.44 -17.31 2.68
CA TYR A 47 16.71 -16.37 3.53
C TYR A 47 15.29 -16.05 3.00
N PRO A 48 14.43 -17.07 2.79
CA PRO A 48 13.14 -16.91 2.12
C PRO A 48 12.15 -16.02 2.88
N ASN A 49 12.37 -15.81 4.19
CA ASN A 49 11.50 -15.01 5.07
C ASN A 49 12.12 -13.68 5.48
N ASP A 50 13.32 -13.36 5.03
CA ASP A 50 13.93 -12.06 5.29
C ASP A 50 13.22 -10.94 4.51
N PRO A 51 12.74 -9.88 5.16
CA PRO A 51 12.00 -8.81 4.49
C PRO A 51 12.85 -8.02 3.49
N GLY A 52 14.16 -7.92 3.70
CA GLY A 52 15.06 -7.26 2.76
C GLY A 52 15.26 -8.09 1.49
N VAL A 53 15.45 -9.41 1.63
CA VAL A 53 15.55 -10.32 0.48
C VAL A 53 14.24 -10.31 -0.32
N ARG A 54 13.08 -10.28 0.36
CA ARG A 54 11.77 -10.16 -0.31
C ARG A 54 11.61 -8.83 -1.03
N TYR A 55 12.09 -7.74 -0.43
CA TYR A 55 12.10 -6.43 -1.06
C TYR A 55 13.01 -6.42 -2.30
N LEU A 56 14.23 -6.93 -2.18
CA LEU A 56 15.18 -7.06 -3.28
C LEU A 56 14.61 -7.93 -4.42
N GLN A 57 13.98 -9.05 -4.10
CA GLN A 57 13.31 -9.91 -5.07
C GLN A 57 12.20 -9.17 -5.82
N ALA A 58 11.37 -8.40 -5.10
CA ALA A 58 10.31 -7.60 -5.71
C ALA A 58 10.89 -6.53 -6.64
N LEU A 59 11.97 -5.86 -6.23
CA LEU A 59 12.65 -4.82 -6.99
C LEU A 59 13.27 -5.36 -8.29
N MET A 60 13.82 -6.58 -8.26
CA MET A 60 14.42 -7.26 -9.42
C MET A 60 13.42 -7.97 -10.32
N THR A 61 12.14 -8.00 -9.94
CA THR A 61 11.09 -8.63 -10.75
C THR A 61 10.66 -7.70 -11.88
N SER A 62 10.85 -8.12 -13.14
CA SER A 62 10.50 -7.32 -14.32
C SER A 62 8.98 -7.25 -14.58
N ASP A 63 8.21 -8.25 -14.15
CA ASP A 63 6.76 -8.23 -14.22
C ASP A 63 6.22 -7.31 -13.12
N GLY A 64 5.72 -6.13 -13.54
CA GLY A 64 5.22 -5.11 -12.61
C GLY A 64 4.05 -5.56 -11.75
N MET A 65 3.18 -6.47 -12.26
CA MET A 65 2.09 -7.05 -11.47
C MET A 65 2.62 -7.95 -10.37
N LYS A 66 3.51 -8.85 -10.72
CA LYS A 66 4.15 -9.76 -9.77
C LYS A 66 4.96 -9.00 -8.72
N SER A 67 5.69 -7.97 -9.14
CA SER A 67 6.39 -7.06 -8.23
C SER A 67 5.45 -6.38 -7.25
N LEU A 68 4.31 -5.85 -7.71
CA LEU A 68 3.27 -5.24 -6.89
C LEU A 68 2.68 -6.22 -5.86
N GLU A 69 2.41 -7.48 -6.26
CA GLU A 69 1.95 -8.53 -5.33
C GLU A 69 3.00 -8.80 -4.24
N MET A 70 4.28 -8.84 -4.62
CA MET A 70 5.39 -9.05 -3.68
C MET A 70 5.51 -7.91 -2.67
N TYR A 71 5.47 -6.64 -3.10
CA TYR A 71 5.47 -5.50 -2.19
C TYR A 71 4.26 -5.51 -1.26
N SER A 72 3.08 -5.84 -1.77
CA SER A 72 1.86 -5.93 -0.96
C SER A 72 1.98 -7.02 0.11
N SER A 73 2.53 -8.20 -0.25
CA SER A 73 2.80 -9.29 0.69
C SER A 73 3.84 -8.90 1.75
N LEU A 74 4.86 -8.12 1.36
CA LEU A 74 5.85 -7.60 2.30
C LEU A 74 5.20 -6.68 3.34
N LEU A 75 4.37 -5.75 2.90
CA LEU A 75 3.65 -4.82 3.80
C LEU A 75 2.70 -5.54 4.76
N GLU A 76 2.08 -6.61 4.30
CA GLU A 76 1.18 -7.42 5.12
C GLU A 76 1.94 -8.21 6.19
N LYS A 77 3.02 -8.88 5.80
CA LYS A 77 3.77 -9.78 6.69
C LYS A 77 4.77 -9.04 7.58
N TYR A 78 5.37 -7.97 7.07
CA TYR A 78 6.47 -7.26 7.74
C TYR A 78 6.24 -5.74 7.77
N PRO A 79 5.09 -5.27 8.33
CA PRO A 79 4.72 -3.84 8.28
C PRO A 79 5.67 -2.90 9.05
N LYS A 80 6.50 -3.45 9.94
CA LYS A 80 7.50 -2.72 10.74
C LYS A 80 8.93 -2.87 10.20
N SER A 81 9.12 -3.57 9.09
CA SER A 81 10.44 -3.69 8.46
C SER A 81 10.93 -2.33 7.96
N LYS A 82 12.25 -2.10 8.01
CA LYS A 82 12.87 -0.90 7.42
C LYS A 82 12.61 -0.76 5.91
N TYR A 83 12.27 -1.85 5.23
CA TYR A 83 11.92 -1.87 3.80
C TYR A 83 10.42 -1.62 3.53
N ALA A 84 9.58 -1.65 4.57
CA ALA A 84 8.14 -1.46 4.39
C ALA A 84 7.75 -0.08 3.84
N PRO A 85 8.35 1.05 4.29
CA PRO A 85 8.03 2.36 3.72
C PRO A 85 8.33 2.41 2.23
N GLU A 86 9.51 1.94 1.82
CA GLU A 86 9.93 1.94 0.42
C GLU A 86 9.04 1.03 -0.44
N ALA A 87 8.67 -0.16 0.06
CA ALA A 87 7.71 -1.03 -0.61
C ALA A 87 6.34 -0.35 -0.81
N ALA A 88 5.89 0.43 0.17
CA ALA A 88 4.66 1.21 0.05
C ALA A 88 4.77 2.30 -1.02
N VAL A 89 5.93 2.95 -1.14
CA VAL A 89 6.20 3.93 -2.21
C VAL A 89 6.20 3.24 -3.57
N LYS A 90 6.86 2.08 -3.71
CA LYS A 90 6.88 1.31 -4.97
C LYS A 90 5.47 0.93 -5.45
N ILE A 91 4.55 0.62 -4.56
CA ILE A 91 3.14 0.41 -4.91
C ILE A 91 2.51 1.69 -5.46
N GLY A 92 2.76 2.82 -4.82
CA GLY A 92 2.27 4.13 -5.28
C GLY A 92 2.85 4.52 -6.65
N GLU A 93 4.16 4.34 -6.83
CA GLU A 93 4.87 4.56 -8.10
C GLU A 93 4.30 3.69 -9.23
N TYR A 94 4.01 2.42 -8.94
CA TYR A 94 3.38 1.53 -9.91
C TYR A 94 2.01 2.06 -10.38
N PHE A 95 1.15 2.48 -9.45
CA PHE A 95 -0.15 3.06 -9.81
C PHE A 95 0.01 4.35 -10.60
N TYR A 96 0.95 5.21 -10.19
CA TYR A 96 1.25 6.46 -10.88
C TYR A 96 1.69 6.22 -12.33
N ALA A 97 2.66 5.32 -12.53
CA ALA A 97 3.18 4.97 -13.85
C ALA A 97 2.12 4.35 -14.77
N ARG A 98 1.07 3.75 -14.19
CA ARG A 98 -0.07 3.20 -14.94
C ARG A 98 -1.17 4.22 -15.20
N GLY A 99 -0.99 5.49 -14.83
CA GLY A 99 -2.02 6.53 -14.95
C GLY A 99 -3.17 6.38 -13.95
N LEU A 100 -3.02 5.53 -12.94
CA LEU A 100 -4.03 5.28 -11.90
C LEU A 100 -3.86 6.28 -10.75
N TYR A 101 -3.84 7.57 -11.08
CA TYR A 101 -3.47 8.66 -10.18
C TYR A 101 -4.30 8.73 -8.91
N SER A 102 -5.60 8.49 -8.98
CA SER A 102 -6.48 8.44 -7.81
C SER A 102 -6.07 7.35 -6.80
N GLN A 103 -5.56 6.22 -7.29
CA GLN A 103 -5.08 5.11 -6.46
C GLN A 103 -3.68 5.40 -5.94
N ALA A 104 -2.81 5.95 -6.78
CA ALA A 104 -1.48 6.38 -6.39
C ALA A 104 -1.57 7.40 -5.24
N GLY A 105 -2.34 8.47 -5.38
CA GLY A 105 -2.53 9.48 -4.35
C GLY A 105 -3.06 8.90 -3.04
N ARG A 106 -4.07 8.02 -3.09
CA ARG A 106 -4.61 7.35 -1.88
C ARG A 106 -3.65 6.37 -1.22
N GLN A 107 -2.79 5.72 -1.96
CA GLN A 107 -1.75 4.86 -1.42
C GLN A 107 -0.64 5.66 -0.76
N LEU A 108 -0.15 6.67 -1.47
CA LEU A 108 0.99 7.49 -1.05
C LEU A 108 0.65 8.38 0.15
N CYS A 109 -0.54 8.98 0.19
CA CYS A 109 -0.92 9.91 1.26
C CYS A 109 -0.98 9.28 2.66
N GLN A 110 -0.96 7.96 2.78
CA GLN A 110 -0.95 7.27 4.07
C GLN A 110 0.46 7.07 4.62
N ILE A 111 1.49 7.10 3.75
CA ILE A 111 2.87 6.75 4.10
C ILE A 111 3.45 7.66 5.19
N PRO A 112 3.33 9.00 5.11
CA PRO A 112 3.91 9.89 6.13
C PRO A 112 3.37 9.66 7.54
N ARG A 113 2.10 9.29 7.67
CA ARG A 113 1.50 8.94 8.97
C ARG A 113 1.92 7.58 9.48
N ARG A 114 2.07 6.62 8.56
CA ARG A 114 2.41 5.24 8.92
C ARG A 114 3.89 5.05 9.22
N TYR A 115 4.73 5.83 8.54
CA TYR A 115 6.19 5.76 8.61
C TYR A 115 6.81 7.15 8.77
N PRO A 116 6.62 7.83 9.91
CA PRO A 116 7.06 9.22 10.08
C PRO A 116 8.58 9.40 10.06
N SER A 117 9.35 8.36 10.36
CA SER A 117 10.81 8.39 10.33
C SER A 117 11.41 7.97 8.98
N PHE A 118 10.59 7.83 7.95
CA PHE A 118 11.08 7.47 6.63
C PHE A 118 11.79 8.65 5.95
N SER A 119 13.03 8.45 5.51
CA SER A 119 13.83 9.51 4.90
C SER A 119 13.30 9.99 3.54
N GLY A 120 12.50 9.18 2.84
CA GLY A 120 11.93 9.49 1.53
C GLY A 120 10.61 10.29 1.58
N ILE A 121 10.30 10.98 2.67
CA ILE A 121 9.01 11.69 2.83
C ILE A 121 8.80 12.75 1.76
N GLN A 122 9.83 13.53 1.40
CA GLN A 122 9.72 14.54 0.33
C GLN A 122 9.23 13.90 -0.97
N ARG A 123 9.86 12.82 -1.42
CA ARG A 123 9.45 12.07 -2.64
C ARG A 123 8.00 11.58 -2.56
N VAL A 124 7.59 11.12 -1.38
CA VAL A 124 6.20 10.67 -1.16
C VAL A 124 5.22 11.83 -1.32
N VAL A 125 5.55 12.99 -0.77
CA VAL A 125 4.72 14.20 -0.88
C VAL A 125 4.64 14.65 -2.34
N ASP A 126 5.77 14.70 -3.05
CA ASP A 126 5.84 15.08 -4.47
C ASP A 126 4.93 14.18 -5.33
N LEU A 127 5.04 12.88 -5.15
CA LEU A 127 4.21 11.91 -5.88
C LEU A 127 2.73 11.98 -5.47
N THR A 128 2.44 12.24 -4.20
CA THR A 128 1.07 12.42 -3.72
C THR A 128 0.42 13.64 -4.36
N VAL A 129 1.12 14.77 -4.35
CA VAL A 129 0.68 16.03 -4.97
C VAL A 129 0.50 15.85 -6.48
N SER A 130 1.52 15.30 -7.16
CA SER A 130 1.45 15.04 -8.60
C SER A 130 0.28 14.13 -8.97
N SER A 131 -0.01 13.12 -8.13
CA SER A 131 -1.14 12.22 -8.34
C SER A 131 -2.49 12.92 -8.24
N PHE A 132 -2.68 13.79 -7.25
CA PHE A 132 -3.93 14.53 -7.08
C PHE A 132 -4.08 15.65 -8.13
N LEU A 133 -3.00 16.35 -8.50
CA LEU A 133 -3.02 17.35 -9.56
C LEU A 133 -3.39 16.74 -10.92
N ALA A 134 -2.87 15.54 -11.23
CA ALA A 134 -3.17 14.84 -12.47
C ALA A 134 -4.67 14.53 -12.68
N ILE A 135 -5.46 14.56 -11.61
CA ILE A 135 -6.92 14.32 -11.65
C ILE A 135 -7.73 15.57 -11.25
N GLY A 136 -7.09 16.74 -11.14
CA GLY A 136 -7.75 18.00 -10.79
C GLY A 136 -8.22 18.10 -9.32
N GLU A 137 -7.67 17.28 -8.43
CA GLU A 137 -8.04 17.23 -7.01
C GLU A 137 -7.22 18.23 -6.17
N GLU A 138 -7.29 19.53 -6.53
CA GLU A 138 -6.52 20.59 -5.87
C GLU A 138 -6.87 20.74 -4.38
N ASP A 139 -8.12 20.49 -3.98
CA ASP A 139 -8.53 20.52 -2.58
C ASP A 139 -7.81 19.43 -1.77
N SER A 140 -7.63 18.24 -2.36
CA SER A 140 -6.84 17.15 -1.78
C SER A 140 -5.37 17.55 -1.63
N VAL A 141 -4.80 18.23 -2.61
CA VAL A 141 -3.43 18.75 -2.54
C VAL A 141 -3.29 19.72 -1.35
N ARG A 142 -4.13 20.75 -1.29
CA ARG A 142 -4.10 21.73 -0.17
C ARG A 142 -4.23 21.06 1.19
N TYR A 143 -5.14 20.10 1.30
CA TYR A 143 -5.39 19.36 2.54
C TYR A 143 -4.18 18.56 2.98
N TYR A 144 -3.60 17.74 2.09
CA TYR A 144 -2.48 16.88 2.46
C TYR A 144 -1.18 17.66 2.65
N VAL A 145 -0.89 18.67 1.83
CA VAL A 145 0.28 19.54 2.00
C VAL A 145 0.22 20.24 3.36
N GLY A 146 -0.94 20.79 3.75
CA GLY A 146 -1.10 21.41 5.07
C GLY A 146 -0.84 20.43 6.24
N ILE A 147 -1.30 19.18 6.14
CA ILE A 147 -1.02 18.14 7.13
C ILE A 147 0.48 17.84 7.19
N TYR A 148 1.12 17.68 6.03
CA TYR A 148 2.53 17.28 5.97
C TYR A 148 3.46 18.38 6.45
N GLN A 149 3.18 19.64 6.15
CA GLN A 149 3.93 20.79 6.69
C GLN A 149 3.89 20.84 8.23
N ASN A 150 2.74 20.48 8.81
CA ASN A 150 2.63 20.41 10.28
C ASN A 150 3.40 19.22 10.88
N MET A 151 3.50 18.12 10.14
CA MET A 151 4.23 16.91 10.58
C MET A 151 5.73 17.01 10.35
N PHE A 152 6.13 17.68 9.27
CA PHE A 152 7.50 17.77 8.76
C PHE A 152 7.76 19.22 8.31
N PRO A 153 8.14 20.12 9.23
CA PRO A 153 8.34 21.54 8.93
C PRO A 153 9.44 21.82 7.88
N GLU A 154 10.34 20.85 7.68
CA GLU A 154 11.45 20.91 6.74
C GLU A 154 11.08 20.59 5.28
N LEU A 155 9.84 20.16 5.04
CA LEU A 155 9.41 19.82 3.68
C LEU A 155 9.40 21.05 2.77
N ASP A 156 9.98 20.86 1.58
CA ASP A 156 9.83 21.82 0.49
C ASP A 156 8.45 21.67 -0.16
N VAL A 157 7.63 22.69 -0.03
CA VAL A 157 6.27 22.74 -0.56
C VAL A 157 6.03 23.97 -1.44
N GLU A 158 7.07 24.76 -1.73
CA GLU A 158 6.94 26.03 -2.47
C GLU A 158 6.40 25.83 -3.90
N GLY A 159 6.67 24.65 -4.51
CA GLY A 159 6.20 24.31 -5.85
C GLY A 159 4.74 23.87 -5.96
N TYR A 160 4.02 23.67 -4.86
CA TYR A 160 2.68 23.06 -4.89
C TYR A 160 1.51 24.03 -4.85
N GLY A 161 1.75 25.32 -5.09
CA GLY A 161 0.69 26.35 -5.03
C GLY A 161 0.13 26.57 -3.62
N ALA A 162 0.77 26.01 -2.61
CA ALA A 162 0.49 26.31 -1.23
C ALA A 162 1.10 27.67 -0.91
N THR A 163 0.41 28.77 -1.28
CA THR A 163 0.71 30.07 -0.69
C THR A 163 0.76 29.91 0.82
N LYS A 164 1.76 30.51 1.48
CA LYS A 164 1.83 30.71 2.92
C LYS A 164 0.59 31.44 3.43
N GLY A 165 -0.56 30.83 3.28
CA GLY A 165 -1.76 31.17 4.00
C GLY A 165 -1.52 30.69 5.42
N LYS A 166 -1.41 31.63 6.40
CA LYS A 166 -1.56 31.35 7.83
C LYS A 166 -2.42 30.11 7.99
N ALA A 167 -1.90 29.10 8.72
CA ALA A 167 -2.75 28.04 9.22
C ALA A 167 -4.00 28.71 9.76
N SER A 168 -5.04 28.78 8.96
CA SER A 168 -6.34 29.20 9.41
C SER A 168 -6.76 28.11 10.37
N SER A 169 -6.55 28.39 11.65
CA SER A 169 -7.27 27.77 12.75
C SER A 169 -8.75 28.17 12.67
N ALA A 170 -9.31 28.12 11.45
CA ALA A 170 -10.73 28.09 11.30
C ALA A 170 -11.19 26.74 11.87
N PRO A 171 -11.99 26.72 12.92
CA PRO A 171 -12.63 25.49 13.33
C PRO A 171 -13.34 24.97 12.09
N MET A 172 -13.12 23.69 11.76
CA MET A 172 -13.83 22.99 10.69
C MET A 172 -15.32 22.89 11.06
N THR A 173 -16.00 24.03 11.01
CA THR A 173 -17.46 24.14 10.91
C THR A 173 -17.86 24.32 9.45
N GLN A 174 -17.16 23.64 8.54
CA GLN A 174 -17.87 23.14 7.38
C GLN A 174 -18.62 21.91 7.90
N LYS A 175 -19.90 22.10 8.20
CA LYS A 175 -20.87 21.01 8.19
C LYS A 175 -20.45 20.09 7.06
N PRO A 176 -20.17 18.79 7.31
CA PRO A 176 -19.81 17.88 6.23
C PRO A 176 -20.90 18.09 5.19
N LYS A 177 -20.47 18.53 3.99
CA LYS A 177 -21.35 18.57 2.81
C LYS A 177 -22.02 17.22 2.85
N THR A 178 -23.32 17.18 3.08
CA THR A 178 -24.07 15.96 3.38
C THR A 178 -23.71 15.00 2.27
N LEU A 179 -22.72 14.14 2.52
CA LEU A 179 -22.26 13.19 1.50
C LEU A 179 -23.45 12.34 1.21
N GLU A 180 -24.06 12.55 0.05
CA GLU A 180 -25.17 11.71 -0.38
C GLU A 180 -24.78 10.27 -0.12
N PRO A 181 -25.63 9.50 0.55
CA PRO A 181 -25.30 8.15 0.93
C PRO A 181 -24.97 7.34 -0.32
N LYS A 182 -23.79 6.76 -0.36
CA LYS A 182 -23.36 5.84 -1.43
C LYS A 182 -23.42 4.41 -0.90
N PRO A 183 -24.63 3.82 -0.74
CA PRO A 183 -24.79 2.58 -0.01
C PRO A 183 -24.52 1.33 -0.84
N TYR A 184 -24.37 1.46 -2.16
CA TYR A 184 -24.18 0.31 -3.02
C TYR A 184 -22.70 -0.03 -3.20
N VAL A 185 -22.41 -1.32 -3.19
CA VAL A 185 -21.07 -1.88 -3.45
C VAL A 185 -21.18 -3.02 -4.46
N VAL A 186 -20.15 -3.24 -5.26
CA VAL A 186 -20.08 -4.40 -6.17
C VAL A 186 -19.14 -5.43 -5.55
N GLN A 187 -19.64 -6.54 -5.06
CA GLN A 187 -18.82 -7.64 -4.57
C GLN A 187 -18.42 -8.53 -5.74
N ILE A 188 -17.13 -8.68 -5.94
CA ILE A 188 -16.52 -9.46 -7.04
C ILE A 188 -16.30 -10.91 -6.60
N GLY A 189 -15.98 -11.10 -5.31
CA GLY A 189 -15.75 -12.43 -4.77
C GLY A 189 -15.61 -12.41 -3.27
N ALA A 190 -15.53 -13.60 -2.67
CA ALA A 190 -15.18 -13.80 -1.27
C ALA A 190 -14.25 -15.01 -1.19
N PHE A 191 -13.06 -14.82 -0.64
CA PHE A 191 -11.95 -15.76 -0.69
C PHE A 191 -11.57 -16.21 0.72
N GLY A 192 -11.32 -17.51 0.90
CA GLY A 192 -10.80 -18.05 2.15
C GLY A 192 -9.35 -17.65 2.42
N ASN A 193 -8.60 -17.38 1.36
CA ASN A 193 -7.19 -16.94 1.43
C ASN A 193 -7.09 -15.45 1.11
N LEU A 194 -6.43 -14.69 1.99
CA LEU A 194 -6.24 -13.24 1.84
C LEU A 194 -5.37 -12.91 0.62
N GLY A 195 -4.38 -13.75 0.28
CA GLY A 195 -3.55 -13.58 -0.92
C GLY A 195 -4.37 -13.58 -2.21
N ASN A 196 -5.37 -14.49 -2.31
CA ASN A 196 -6.27 -14.52 -3.46
C ASN A 196 -7.19 -13.29 -3.50
N ALA A 197 -7.67 -12.83 -2.33
CA ALA A 197 -8.44 -11.59 -2.24
C ALA A 197 -7.60 -10.37 -2.68
N ASN A 198 -6.33 -10.30 -2.25
CA ASN A 198 -5.40 -9.24 -2.65
C ASN A 198 -5.13 -9.27 -4.16
N ARG A 199 -4.91 -10.43 -4.76
CA ARG A 199 -4.74 -10.57 -6.21
C ARG A 199 -5.96 -10.05 -6.97
N MET A 200 -7.16 -10.43 -6.56
CA MET A 200 -8.40 -9.92 -7.17
C MET A 200 -8.54 -8.41 -6.98
N LYS A 201 -8.24 -7.90 -5.79
CA LYS A 201 -8.20 -6.44 -5.53
C LYS A 201 -7.27 -5.74 -6.51
N LEU A 202 -6.05 -6.24 -6.71
CA LEU A 202 -5.09 -5.65 -7.63
C LEU A 202 -5.60 -5.64 -9.07
N GLN A 203 -6.14 -6.76 -9.56
CA GLN A 203 -6.70 -6.86 -10.91
C GLN A 203 -7.82 -5.85 -11.15
N VAL A 204 -8.74 -5.71 -10.19
CA VAL A 204 -9.85 -4.74 -10.30
C VAL A 204 -9.36 -3.31 -10.17
N SER A 205 -8.37 -3.06 -9.30
CA SER A 205 -7.75 -1.75 -9.14
C SER A 205 -7.06 -1.28 -10.43
N GLN A 206 -6.45 -2.18 -11.19
CA GLN A 206 -5.79 -1.85 -12.46
C GLN A 206 -6.73 -1.39 -13.56
N ILE A 207 -8.00 -1.77 -13.50
CA ILE A 207 -9.02 -1.26 -14.43
C ILE A 207 -9.71 0.02 -13.93
N GLY A 208 -9.13 0.66 -12.89
CA GLY A 208 -9.52 2.01 -12.45
C GLY A 208 -10.54 2.07 -11.31
N TYR A 209 -10.84 0.96 -10.62
CA TYR A 209 -11.83 0.95 -9.55
C TYR A 209 -11.20 0.88 -8.16
N GLU A 210 -11.78 1.64 -7.22
CA GLU A 210 -11.43 1.55 -5.80
C GLU A 210 -11.99 0.26 -5.19
N VAL A 211 -11.12 -0.52 -4.54
CA VAL A 211 -11.46 -1.84 -4.01
C VAL A 211 -11.11 -1.97 -2.53
N GLU A 212 -12.09 -2.41 -1.77
CA GLU A 212 -11.99 -2.73 -0.34
C GLU A 212 -12.04 -4.24 -0.13
N ILE A 213 -11.19 -4.77 0.77
CA ILE A 213 -11.32 -6.13 1.28
C ILE A 213 -11.90 -6.05 2.68
N SER A 214 -13.00 -6.75 2.91
CA SER A 214 -13.65 -6.80 4.23
C SER A 214 -13.80 -8.24 4.69
N PRO A 215 -13.54 -8.55 5.98
CA PRO A 215 -13.85 -9.86 6.53
C PRO A 215 -15.37 -10.07 6.52
N VAL A 216 -15.78 -11.25 6.10
CA VAL A 216 -17.19 -11.70 6.14
C VAL A 216 -17.24 -13.11 6.69
N GLN A 217 -18.33 -13.45 7.36
CA GLN A 217 -18.56 -14.80 7.85
C GLN A 217 -19.74 -15.40 7.08
N THR A 218 -19.52 -16.56 6.49
CA THR A 218 -20.54 -17.28 5.72
C THR A 218 -20.45 -18.76 6.09
N ASN A 219 -21.55 -19.34 6.55
CA ASN A 219 -21.62 -20.75 6.96
C ASN A 219 -20.48 -21.16 7.91
N GLY A 220 -20.21 -20.32 8.93
CA GLY A 220 -19.14 -20.55 9.91
C GLY A 220 -17.70 -20.33 9.42
N ARG A 221 -17.49 -20.03 8.14
CA ARG A 221 -16.16 -19.78 7.57
C ARG A 221 -15.88 -18.28 7.47
N LYS A 222 -14.68 -17.88 7.88
CA LYS A 222 -14.15 -16.51 7.66
C LYS A 222 -13.66 -16.40 6.21
N LEU A 223 -14.20 -15.43 5.48
CA LEU A 223 -13.83 -15.14 4.11
C LEU A 223 -13.44 -13.66 3.98
N HIS A 224 -12.67 -13.34 2.94
CA HIS A 224 -12.25 -12.00 2.57
C HIS A 224 -13.06 -11.54 1.35
N ALA A 225 -14.07 -10.72 1.56
CA ALA A 225 -14.90 -10.21 0.47
C ALA A 225 -14.22 -9.03 -0.21
N VAL A 226 -14.05 -9.14 -1.53
CA VAL A 226 -13.47 -8.10 -2.39
C VAL A 226 -14.62 -7.29 -2.98
N ARG A 227 -14.66 -5.97 -2.73
CA ARG A 227 -15.75 -5.08 -3.09
C ARG A 227 -15.27 -3.82 -3.75
N VAL A 228 -15.84 -3.48 -4.89
CA VAL A 228 -15.72 -2.13 -5.45
C VAL A 228 -16.68 -1.22 -4.70
N VAL A 229 -16.20 -0.13 -4.22
CA VAL A 229 -16.92 0.81 -3.35
C VAL A 229 -17.04 2.17 -4.03
N ARG A 230 -17.98 2.87 -3.84
CA ARG A 230 -19.30 3.02 -3.26
C ARG A 230 -20.10 3.80 -4.28
N PHE A 231 -21.33 3.40 -4.55
CA PHE A 231 -22.17 3.99 -5.59
C PHE A 231 -23.43 4.59 -4.97
N LYS A 232 -23.96 5.68 -5.58
CA LYS A 232 -25.20 6.30 -5.13
C LYS A 232 -26.42 5.43 -5.39
N ASN A 233 -26.44 4.78 -6.57
CA ASN A 233 -27.58 4.00 -7.01
C ASN A 233 -27.16 2.62 -7.51
N LYS A 234 -28.12 1.72 -7.56
CA LYS A 234 -27.95 0.33 -7.97
C LYS A 234 -27.52 0.22 -9.45
N SER A 235 -28.07 1.07 -10.31
CA SER A 235 -27.79 1.03 -11.75
C SER A 235 -26.33 1.37 -12.06
N GLU A 236 -25.75 2.33 -11.33
CA GLU A 236 -24.32 2.67 -11.45
C GLU A 236 -23.44 1.48 -11.01
N ALA A 237 -23.77 0.85 -9.89
CA ALA A 237 -23.06 -0.33 -9.39
C ALA A 237 -23.17 -1.50 -10.39
N GLU A 238 -24.34 -1.75 -10.96
CA GLU A 238 -24.54 -2.81 -11.98
C GLU A 238 -23.73 -2.55 -13.25
N ARG A 239 -23.68 -1.29 -13.72
CA ARG A 239 -22.87 -0.91 -14.89
C ARG A 239 -21.42 -1.23 -14.66
N VAL A 240 -20.88 -0.88 -13.48
CA VAL A 240 -19.50 -1.19 -13.11
C VAL A 240 -19.27 -2.69 -13.00
N GLY A 241 -20.18 -3.43 -12.38
CA GLY A 241 -20.11 -4.90 -12.31
C GLY A 241 -20.05 -5.56 -13.69
N LYS A 242 -20.86 -5.08 -14.66
CA LYS A 242 -20.82 -5.56 -16.05
C LYS A 242 -19.46 -5.29 -16.73
N VAL A 243 -18.86 -4.11 -16.50
CA VAL A 243 -17.53 -3.76 -17.04
C VAL A 243 -16.47 -4.71 -16.48
N ILE A 244 -16.50 -4.94 -15.17
CA ILE A 244 -15.55 -5.84 -14.50
C ILE A 244 -15.72 -7.28 -15.02
N LYS A 245 -16.95 -7.78 -15.11
CA LYS A 245 -17.23 -9.11 -15.67
C LYS A 245 -16.70 -9.24 -17.10
N LYS A 246 -16.90 -8.21 -17.94
CA LYS A 246 -16.41 -8.21 -19.33
C LYS A 246 -14.89 -8.23 -19.41
N LYS A 247 -14.20 -7.52 -18.51
CA LYS A 247 -12.72 -7.38 -18.55
C LYS A 247 -11.97 -8.53 -17.87
N LEU A 248 -12.52 -9.07 -16.78
CA LEU A 248 -11.85 -10.05 -15.93
C LEU A 248 -12.51 -11.43 -15.94
N GLY A 249 -13.67 -11.60 -16.58
CA GLY A 249 -14.40 -12.87 -16.62
C GLY A 249 -15.00 -13.30 -15.27
N THR A 250 -15.02 -12.41 -14.27
CA THR A 250 -15.48 -12.71 -12.91
C THR A 250 -16.94 -12.32 -12.72
N ASP A 251 -17.69 -13.16 -12.02
CA ASP A 251 -19.05 -12.80 -11.61
C ASP A 251 -19.05 -11.72 -10.53
N TYR A 252 -20.18 -11.02 -10.40
CA TYR A 252 -20.35 -9.97 -9.41
C TYR A 252 -21.74 -9.99 -8.78
N ARG A 253 -21.85 -9.35 -7.61
CA ARG A 253 -23.14 -9.09 -6.94
C ARG A 253 -23.17 -7.64 -6.48
N VAL A 254 -24.29 -6.94 -6.78
CA VAL A 254 -24.54 -5.62 -6.22
C VAL A 254 -25.20 -5.78 -4.85
N LEU A 255 -24.60 -5.17 -3.82
CA LEU A 255 -25.08 -5.24 -2.46
C LEU A 255 -25.42 -3.85 -1.93
N TYR A 256 -26.50 -3.74 -1.19
CA TYR A 256 -26.83 -2.55 -0.41
C TYR A 256 -26.12 -2.63 0.95
N ARG A 257 -25.14 -1.72 1.19
CA ARG A 257 -24.33 -1.66 2.39
C ARG A 257 -24.15 -0.21 2.86
N PRO A 258 -25.17 0.38 3.48
CA PRO A 258 -25.03 1.71 4.06
C PRO A 258 -23.93 1.69 5.13
N LYS A 259 -23.09 2.75 5.19
CA LYS A 259 -22.19 2.92 6.35
C LYS A 259 -23.06 3.15 7.58
N SER A 260 -22.95 2.27 8.56
CA SER A 260 -23.48 2.59 9.90
C SER A 260 -22.52 3.65 10.48
N TYR A 261 -22.97 4.89 10.58
CA TYR A 261 -22.33 5.85 11.46
C TYR A 261 -22.62 5.36 12.87
N LYS A 262 -21.61 4.80 13.56
CA LYS A 262 -21.72 4.66 15.02
C LYS A 262 -21.85 6.07 15.57
N LYS A 263 -23.00 6.35 16.20
CA LYS A 263 -23.22 7.51 17.04
C LYS A 263 -22.25 7.49 18.20
#